data_6da8a9e0c843731509d5cefe68bedd71
#
_entry.id   6da8a9e0c843731509d5cefe68bedd71
#
_cell.length_a   1.000
_cell.length_b   1.000
_cell.length_c   1.000
_cell.angle_alpha   90.00
_cell.angle_beta   90.00
_cell.angle_gamma   90.00
#
_symmetry.space_group_name_H-M   'P 1'
#
loop_
_entity.id
_entity.type
_entity.pdbx_description
1 polymer ?
#
loop_
_entity_poly.entity_id
_entity_poly.type
_entity_poly.pdbx_seq_one_letter_code
_entity_poly.pdbx_strand_id
1 'polypeptide(L)'
;MDINRRDAIGIAATALLAGVAPAWAQRAPKAAPLTSALGRDATHYGVRPGNPDDQTRLLQRALDDAARAGAPLALPPGVYRTGTLDLSNGAQLVGVRGATKLIFTGGPSLLTAAGANGIGLRDITFDGGGITLPQRRGLIHCGAGRDLRITDCEIVRSGGNGIWLENVAGEVRGNVIRHIATTAVVSFDAQGLLVAQNAIADTNDNGIEILRTAVGDDGTQVIDNRIEDIKAGPGGSGQYGNAINAFRAGNVIVRGNRIRNCDYSAVRGNSASNIQITGNSVSDVREVALYSEFAFEGAVIANNTVDRAAVGVSVANFNEGGRIAVVQGNIIRNLLPKRPIATAPEDDAGIGIYIEADSAVSGNVIENAPAFGIVAGWGKYLRDVAITGNVIRKAFIGIGVSVADGAGTALVNGNLISDAPRGAVVGLDHAKPVTPDLTRDGSARFKQIALGVNTVR
;
A
#
# COMPACT_ATOMS: atom_id res chain seq x y z
N MET A 1 27.94 -25.39 -39.06
CA MET A 1 26.97 -25.48 -40.16
C MET A 1 25.78 -24.62 -39.74
N ASP A 2 25.86 -23.38 -40.18
CA ASP A 2 24.83 -22.37 -39.93
C ASP A 2 23.69 -22.55 -40.92
N ILE A 3 22.46 -22.53 -40.45
CA ILE A 3 21.29 -22.36 -41.31
C ILE A 3 20.56 -21.10 -40.87
N ASN A 4 20.75 -20.07 -41.70
CA ASN A 4 20.16 -18.76 -41.61
C ASN A 4 18.73 -18.79 -42.13
N ARG A 5 17.75 -18.39 -41.30
CA ARG A 5 16.35 -18.22 -41.72
C ARG A 5 16.06 -16.76 -42.08
N ARG A 6 16.41 -16.40 -43.26
CA ARG A 6 15.87 -15.23 -43.98
C ARG A 6 15.90 -15.60 -45.46
N ASP A 7 14.72 -15.63 -46.09
CA ASP A 7 14.45 -15.41 -47.51
C ASP A 7 13.26 -16.26 -47.95
N ALA A 8 12.10 -15.69 -47.93
CA ALA A 8 10.99 -16.04 -48.80
C ALA A 8 9.83 -15.06 -48.61
N ILE A 9 9.83 -13.90 -49.28
CA ILE A 9 8.61 -13.23 -49.74
C ILE A 9 9.03 -12.38 -50.94
N GLY A 10 8.56 -12.72 -52.08
CA GLY A 10 8.52 -11.92 -53.30
C GLY A 10 7.64 -12.62 -54.31
N ILE A 11 6.52 -12.05 -54.59
CA ILE A 11 6.00 -11.83 -55.95
C ILE A 11 4.66 -11.16 -55.86
N ALA A 12 4.60 -9.90 -56.32
CA ALA A 12 3.38 -9.14 -56.55
C ALA A 12 2.72 -9.60 -57.85
N ALA A 13 1.38 -9.67 -57.80
CA ALA A 13 0.57 -9.68 -59.02
C ALA A 13 -0.50 -8.60 -58.92
N THR A 14 -0.30 -7.54 -59.65
CA THR A 14 -1.27 -6.46 -59.94
C THR A 14 -2.31 -7.00 -60.94
N ALA A 15 -3.56 -7.03 -60.52
CA ALA A 15 -4.70 -7.13 -61.45
C ALA A 15 -5.71 -6.00 -61.14
N LEU A 16 -5.78 -5.04 -62.05
CA LEU A 16 -6.86 -4.06 -62.13
C LEU A 16 -8.15 -4.75 -62.60
N LEU A 17 -9.18 -4.76 -61.77
CA LEU A 17 -10.55 -5.01 -62.17
C LEU A 17 -11.42 -3.86 -61.65
N ALA A 18 -11.87 -3.03 -62.58
CA ALA A 18 -12.95 -2.08 -62.36
C ALA A 18 -14.25 -2.86 -62.19
N GLY A 19 -14.71 -2.98 -60.93
CA GLY A 19 -15.98 -3.63 -60.56
C GLY A 19 -16.98 -2.59 -60.05
N VAL A 20 -18.10 -2.52 -60.69
CA VAL A 20 -19.30 -1.79 -60.30
C VAL A 20 -19.65 -2.13 -58.84
N ALA A 21 -19.77 -1.10 -57.97
CA ALA A 21 -20.17 -1.28 -56.58
C ALA A 21 -21.61 -1.83 -56.51
N PRO A 22 -21.85 -2.95 -55.84
CA PRO A 22 -23.20 -3.45 -55.66
C PRO A 22 -24.02 -2.59 -54.71
N ALA A 23 -25.30 -2.40 -55.01
CA ALA A 23 -26.28 -1.52 -54.36
C ALA A 23 -26.66 -1.90 -52.91
N TRP A 24 -25.85 -2.71 -52.19
CA TRP A 24 -26.03 -3.06 -50.76
C TRP A 24 -25.10 -2.32 -49.79
N ALA A 25 -24.48 -1.21 -50.22
CA ALA A 25 -23.92 -0.25 -49.30
C ALA A 25 -25.04 0.47 -48.53
N GLN A 26 -25.89 -0.33 -47.87
CA GLN A 26 -26.82 0.18 -46.88
C GLN A 26 -25.99 0.85 -45.80
N ARG A 27 -26.32 2.08 -45.45
CA ARG A 27 -25.78 2.81 -44.32
C ARG A 27 -25.66 1.86 -43.16
N ALA A 28 -24.43 1.62 -42.70
CA ALA A 28 -24.21 0.95 -41.41
C ALA A 28 -25.13 1.61 -40.39
N PRO A 29 -25.92 0.83 -39.61
CA PRO A 29 -26.75 1.43 -38.58
C PRO A 29 -25.84 2.28 -37.72
N LYS A 30 -26.22 3.56 -37.50
CA LYS A 30 -25.50 4.46 -36.60
C LYS A 30 -25.34 3.70 -35.31
N ALA A 31 -24.10 3.30 -34.96
CA ALA A 31 -23.86 2.58 -33.74
C ALA A 31 -24.55 3.34 -32.60
N ALA A 32 -25.40 2.66 -31.85
CA ALA A 32 -26.00 3.25 -30.66
C ALA A 32 -24.89 3.80 -29.79
N PRO A 33 -25.06 5.00 -29.20
CA PRO A 33 -24.04 5.55 -28.31
C PRO A 33 -23.66 4.50 -27.27
N LEU A 34 -22.38 4.25 -27.05
CA LEU A 34 -21.86 3.26 -26.08
C LEU A 34 -22.55 3.36 -24.70
N THR A 35 -22.93 4.57 -24.32
CA THR A 35 -23.63 4.86 -23.06
C THR A 35 -25.04 4.28 -22.99
N SER A 36 -25.80 4.20 -24.09
CA SER A 36 -27.12 3.59 -24.06
C SER A 36 -27.08 2.07 -23.87
N ALA A 37 -25.97 1.41 -24.18
CA ALA A 37 -25.73 0.01 -23.88
C ALA A 37 -25.30 -0.23 -22.42
N LEU A 38 -24.84 0.81 -21.71
CA LEU A 38 -24.33 0.73 -20.35
C LEU A 38 -25.39 1.02 -19.27
N GLY A 39 -26.51 1.65 -19.64
CA GLY A 39 -27.56 2.02 -18.69
C GLY A 39 -28.47 3.15 -19.19
N ARG A 40 -29.15 3.84 -18.26
CA ARG A 40 -29.97 5.02 -18.57
C ARG A 40 -29.08 6.21 -18.90
N ASP A 41 -29.23 6.77 -20.06
CA ASP A 41 -28.44 7.92 -20.51
C ASP A 41 -28.85 9.20 -19.76
N ALA A 42 -27.88 9.84 -19.09
CA ALA A 42 -28.10 11.05 -18.31
C ALA A 42 -28.62 12.22 -19.15
N THR A 43 -28.33 12.25 -20.46
CA THR A 43 -28.83 13.33 -21.36
C THR A 43 -30.34 13.35 -21.50
N HIS A 44 -31.03 12.23 -21.29
CA HIS A 44 -32.49 12.16 -21.27
C HIS A 44 -33.12 12.92 -20.07
N TYR A 45 -32.31 13.21 -19.04
CA TYR A 45 -32.72 14.02 -17.91
C TYR A 45 -32.33 15.49 -18.02
N GLY A 46 -31.85 15.89 -19.19
CA GLY A 46 -31.38 17.26 -19.47
C GLY A 46 -29.96 17.56 -19.06
N VAL A 47 -29.22 16.56 -18.59
CA VAL A 47 -27.78 16.66 -18.30
C VAL A 47 -27.03 16.83 -19.62
N ARG A 48 -26.10 17.79 -19.68
CA ARG A 48 -25.38 18.12 -20.92
C ARG A 48 -23.87 18.07 -20.72
N PRO A 49 -23.16 17.24 -21.49
CA PRO A 49 -21.70 17.26 -21.50
C PRO A 49 -21.18 18.66 -21.89
N GLY A 50 -20.14 19.13 -21.17
CA GLY A 50 -19.48 20.41 -21.47
C GLY A 50 -20.25 21.66 -21.05
N ASN A 51 -21.44 21.55 -20.45
CA ASN A 51 -22.14 22.68 -19.88
C ASN A 51 -21.32 23.35 -18.75
N PRO A 52 -21.04 24.68 -18.82
CA PRO A 52 -20.30 25.39 -17.79
C PRO A 52 -21.08 25.55 -16.45
N ASP A 53 -22.40 25.43 -16.49
CA ASP A 53 -23.25 25.58 -15.32
C ASP A 53 -23.23 24.33 -14.43
N ASP A 54 -23.57 24.53 -13.14
CA ASP A 54 -23.76 23.45 -12.20
C ASP A 54 -24.99 22.61 -12.55
N GLN A 55 -24.82 21.32 -12.64
CA GLN A 55 -25.86 20.36 -13.04
C GLN A 55 -26.30 19.44 -11.89
N THR A 56 -25.99 19.79 -10.66
CA THR A 56 -26.24 18.93 -9.47
C THR A 56 -27.66 18.41 -9.42
N ARG A 57 -28.67 19.29 -9.58
CA ARG A 57 -30.09 18.90 -9.51
C ARG A 57 -30.49 17.90 -10.62
N LEU A 58 -29.95 18.08 -11.83
CA LEU A 58 -30.27 17.22 -12.96
C LEU A 58 -29.60 15.85 -12.79
N LEU A 59 -28.34 15.86 -12.39
CA LEU A 59 -27.59 14.63 -12.11
C LEU A 59 -28.20 13.84 -10.95
N GLN A 60 -28.58 14.52 -9.86
CA GLN A 60 -29.23 13.85 -8.71
C GLN A 60 -30.54 13.20 -9.13
N ARG A 61 -31.41 13.91 -9.85
CA ARG A 61 -32.67 13.34 -10.36
C ARG A 61 -32.42 12.12 -11.24
N ALA A 62 -31.46 12.22 -12.17
CA ALA A 62 -31.13 11.12 -13.07
C ALA A 62 -30.62 9.89 -12.29
N LEU A 63 -29.77 10.12 -11.28
CA LEU A 63 -29.21 9.07 -10.42
C LEU A 63 -30.31 8.38 -9.60
N ASP A 64 -31.19 9.14 -8.98
CA ASP A 64 -32.31 8.62 -8.18
C ASP A 64 -33.27 7.79 -9.03
N ASP A 65 -33.59 8.26 -10.24
CA ASP A 65 -34.47 7.54 -11.17
C ASP A 65 -33.83 6.26 -11.68
N ALA A 66 -32.54 6.30 -11.97
CA ALA A 66 -31.79 5.12 -12.41
C ALA A 66 -31.73 4.08 -11.29
N ALA A 67 -31.39 4.48 -10.07
CA ALA A 67 -31.32 3.61 -8.89
C ALA A 67 -32.67 2.96 -8.59
N ARG A 68 -33.77 3.72 -8.61
CA ARG A 68 -35.13 3.19 -8.42
C ARG A 68 -35.52 2.16 -9.48
N ALA A 69 -34.99 2.31 -10.67
CA ALA A 69 -35.22 1.36 -11.75
C ALA A 69 -34.26 0.16 -11.77
N GLY A 70 -33.36 0.06 -10.81
CA GLY A 70 -32.32 -0.97 -10.75
C GLY A 70 -31.37 -0.93 -11.96
N ALA A 71 -31.14 0.22 -12.55
CA ALA A 71 -30.33 0.39 -13.75
C ALA A 71 -29.18 1.36 -13.49
N PRO A 72 -27.98 1.18 -14.10
CA PRO A 72 -26.92 2.16 -14.03
C PRO A 72 -27.33 3.49 -14.68
N LEU A 73 -26.85 4.61 -14.13
CA LEU A 73 -26.85 5.90 -14.83
C LEU A 73 -25.59 5.99 -15.67
N ALA A 74 -25.74 6.08 -16.97
CA ALA A 74 -24.64 6.24 -17.92
C ALA A 74 -24.40 7.73 -18.23
N LEU A 75 -23.17 8.17 -18.02
CA LEU A 75 -22.69 9.51 -18.37
C LEU A 75 -21.91 9.43 -19.69
N PRO A 76 -22.39 10.03 -20.78
CA PRO A 76 -21.62 10.16 -22.01
C PRO A 76 -20.26 10.84 -21.81
N PRO A 77 -19.31 10.69 -22.78
CA PRO A 77 -18.07 11.45 -22.77
C PRO A 77 -18.31 12.95 -22.62
N GLY A 78 -17.59 13.59 -21.70
CA GLY A 78 -17.68 15.03 -21.47
C GLY A 78 -17.40 15.42 -20.02
N VAL A 79 -17.46 16.72 -19.79
CA VAL A 79 -17.21 17.33 -18.47
C VAL A 79 -18.56 17.76 -17.89
N TYR A 80 -18.77 17.40 -16.63
CA TYR A 80 -19.97 17.71 -15.87
C TYR A 80 -19.60 18.41 -14.59
N ARG A 81 -20.11 19.59 -14.33
CA ARG A 81 -19.90 20.35 -13.09
C ARG A 81 -21.03 20.05 -12.12
N THR A 82 -20.67 19.67 -10.91
CA THR A 82 -21.66 19.28 -9.89
C THR A 82 -21.15 19.55 -8.47
N GLY A 83 -22.05 19.94 -7.59
CA GLY A 83 -21.85 19.88 -6.15
C GLY A 83 -21.93 18.44 -5.65
N THR A 84 -22.40 18.27 -4.40
CA THR A 84 -22.58 16.95 -3.79
C THR A 84 -23.71 16.17 -4.44
N LEU A 85 -23.42 14.89 -4.76
CA LEU A 85 -24.42 13.91 -5.17
C LEU A 85 -24.57 12.84 -4.10
N ASP A 86 -25.81 12.55 -3.69
CA ASP A 86 -26.13 11.52 -2.72
C ASP A 86 -26.46 10.19 -3.41
N LEU A 87 -25.75 9.15 -3.04
CA LEU A 87 -25.89 7.81 -3.61
C LEU A 87 -26.87 6.99 -2.74
N SER A 88 -28.03 6.66 -3.28
CA SER A 88 -29.00 5.77 -2.67
C SER A 88 -28.66 4.28 -2.91
N ASN A 89 -29.36 3.37 -2.21
CA ASN A 89 -29.19 1.93 -2.41
C ASN A 89 -29.23 1.54 -3.89
N GLY A 90 -28.27 0.76 -4.34
CA GLY A 90 -28.18 0.26 -5.70
C GLY A 90 -27.75 1.31 -6.72
N ALA A 91 -27.35 2.52 -6.31
CA ALA A 91 -26.90 3.55 -7.24
C ALA A 91 -25.63 3.10 -7.99
N GLN A 92 -25.74 3.11 -9.31
CA GLN A 92 -24.65 2.73 -10.21
C GLN A 92 -24.37 3.90 -11.15
N LEU A 93 -23.13 4.42 -11.15
CA LEU A 93 -22.71 5.50 -12.02
C LEU A 93 -21.60 5.01 -12.94
N VAL A 94 -21.82 5.09 -14.24
CA VAL A 94 -20.91 4.54 -15.25
C VAL A 94 -20.57 5.61 -16.28
N GLY A 95 -19.29 5.77 -16.56
CA GLY A 95 -18.78 6.69 -17.58
C GLY A 95 -18.09 5.99 -18.73
N VAL A 96 -17.23 6.75 -19.40
CA VAL A 96 -16.28 6.29 -20.41
C VAL A 96 -14.89 6.69 -19.93
N ARG A 97 -14.05 5.72 -19.65
CA ARG A 97 -12.71 5.92 -19.07
C ARG A 97 -11.90 6.96 -19.85
N GLY A 98 -11.33 7.93 -19.13
CA GLY A 98 -10.56 9.03 -19.71
C GLY A 98 -11.35 10.09 -20.47
N ALA A 99 -12.66 9.89 -20.67
CA ALA A 99 -13.50 10.80 -21.42
C ALA A 99 -14.67 11.39 -20.62
N THR A 100 -15.14 10.72 -19.57
CA THR A 100 -16.19 11.21 -18.68
C THR A 100 -15.58 11.77 -17.40
N LYS A 101 -15.88 13.04 -17.09
CA LYS A 101 -15.33 13.73 -15.91
C LYS A 101 -16.42 14.47 -15.13
N LEU A 102 -16.51 14.21 -13.84
CA LEU A 102 -17.25 15.03 -12.88
C LEU A 102 -16.30 16.02 -12.19
N ILE A 103 -16.57 17.32 -12.26
CA ILE A 103 -15.81 18.37 -11.58
C ILE A 103 -16.63 18.87 -10.39
N PHE A 104 -16.04 18.80 -9.24
CA PHE A 104 -16.63 19.28 -7.99
C PHE A 104 -16.70 20.80 -7.96
N THR A 105 -17.88 21.34 -7.63
CA THR A 105 -18.13 22.79 -7.54
C THR A 105 -18.28 23.30 -6.11
N GLY A 106 -18.38 22.40 -5.13
CA GLY A 106 -18.47 22.71 -3.69
C GLY A 106 -19.45 21.81 -2.95
N GLY A 107 -19.28 21.76 -1.63
CA GLY A 107 -20.04 20.91 -0.73
C GLY A 107 -19.14 20.11 0.20
N PRO A 108 -19.68 19.19 1.03
CA PRO A 108 -18.88 18.38 1.95
C PRO A 108 -18.07 17.26 1.26
N SER A 109 -18.52 16.80 0.11
CA SER A 109 -17.90 15.76 -0.73
C SER A 109 -18.50 15.83 -2.14
N LEU A 110 -17.85 15.30 -3.15
CA LEU A 110 -18.45 15.18 -4.49
C LEU A 110 -19.52 14.08 -4.50
N LEU A 111 -19.23 12.93 -3.93
CA LEU A 111 -20.17 11.84 -3.76
C LEU A 111 -20.31 11.47 -2.27
N THR A 112 -21.54 11.25 -1.82
CA THR A 112 -21.82 10.76 -0.47
C THR A 112 -22.74 9.55 -0.53
N ALA A 113 -22.52 8.59 0.38
CA ALA A 113 -23.41 7.44 0.60
C ALA A 113 -23.48 7.20 2.11
N ALA A 114 -24.68 7.27 2.70
CA ALA A 114 -24.91 6.98 4.11
C ALA A 114 -25.84 5.78 4.24
N GLY A 115 -25.31 4.64 4.72
CA GLY A 115 -26.10 3.40 4.88
C GLY A 115 -26.55 2.76 3.57
N ALA A 116 -25.95 3.10 2.44
CA ALA A 116 -26.34 2.61 1.12
C ALA A 116 -25.54 1.37 0.73
N ASN A 117 -26.23 0.35 0.22
CA ASN A 117 -25.65 -0.89 -0.27
C ASN A 117 -25.68 -0.96 -1.80
N GLY A 118 -24.75 -1.76 -2.37
CA GLY A 118 -24.71 -2.03 -3.81
C GLY A 118 -24.33 -0.81 -4.65
N ILE A 119 -23.48 0.06 -4.12
CA ILE A 119 -22.99 1.24 -4.85
C ILE A 119 -21.93 0.84 -5.85
N GLY A 120 -22.08 1.29 -7.10
CA GLY A 120 -21.09 1.09 -8.17
C GLY A 120 -20.66 2.39 -8.83
N LEU A 121 -19.34 2.62 -8.88
CA LEU A 121 -18.72 3.75 -9.59
C LEU A 121 -17.70 3.17 -10.55
N ARG A 122 -17.84 3.48 -11.86
CA ARG A 122 -16.95 2.88 -12.85
C ARG A 122 -16.63 3.83 -14.02
N ASP A 123 -15.36 3.79 -14.46
CA ASP A 123 -14.87 4.46 -15.68
C ASP A 123 -15.10 6.00 -15.70
N ILE A 124 -14.99 6.66 -14.56
CA ILE A 124 -15.21 8.10 -14.39
C ILE A 124 -14.00 8.76 -13.75
N THR A 125 -13.66 9.96 -14.20
CA THR A 125 -12.76 10.87 -13.50
C THR A 125 -13.56 11.74 -12.53
N PHE A 126 -13.26 11.61 -11.24
CA PHE A 126 -13.76 12.45 -10.15
C PHE A 126 -12.68 13.50 -9.81
N ASP A 127 -12.94 14.74 -10.13
CA ASP A 127 -11.99 15.83 -10.03
C ASP A 127 -12.43 16.82 -8.93
N GLY A 128 -11.68 16.86 -7.83
CA GLY A 128 -11.97 17.72 -6.69
C GLY A 128 -11.69 19.20 -6.90
N GLY A 129 -11.04 19.57 -8.03
CA GLY A 129 -10.72 20.98 -8.32
C GLY A 129 -9.79 21.66 -7.30
N GLY A 130 -9.20 20.91 -6.35
CA GLY A 130 -8.43 21.45 -5.24
C GLY A 130 -9.30 22.13 -4.16
N ILE A 131 -10.61 21.97 -4.21
CA ILE A 131 -11.53 22.54 -3.21
C ILE A 131 -11.32 21.85 -1.87
N THR A 132 -11.05 22.63 -0.82
CA THR A 132 -10.85 22.13 0.55
C THR A 132 -12.12 21.40 1.04
N LEU A 133 -11.92 20.19 1.52
CA LEU A 133 -12.98 19.40 2.16
C LEU A 133 -12.94 19.55 3.68
N PRO A 134 -14.07 19.35 4.38
CA PRO A 134 -14.07 19.25 5.83
C PRO A 134 -13.15 18.11 6.32
N GLN A 135 -12.67 18.23 7.56
CA GLN A 135 -11.89 17.16 8.18
C GLN A 135 -12.65 15.82 8.18
N ARG A 136 -11.91 14.71 8.03
CA ARG A 136 -12.46 13.35 7.98
C ARG A 136 -13.49 13.15 6.86
N ARG A 137 -13.28 13.84 5.73
CA ARG A 137 -14.08 13.69 4.51
C ARG A 137 -13.20 13.34 3.33
N GLY A 138 -13.74 12.50 2.43
CA GLY A 138 -13.16 12.19 1.13
C GLY A 138 -13.93 12.87 0.01
N LEU A 139 -13.31 13.02 -1.15
CA LEU A 139 -14.01 13.42 -2.37
C LEU A 139 -15.14 12.43 -2.68
N ILE A 140 -14.90 11.14 -2.45
CA ILE A 140 -15.90 10.08 -2.38
C ILE A 140 -15.98 9.65 -0.90
N HIS A 141 -17.16 9.77 -0.29
CA HIS A 141 -17.39 9.48 1.12
C HIS A 141 -18.54 8.52 1.32
N CYS A 142 -18.25 7.30 1.78
CA CYS A 142 -19.25 6.26 2.02
C CYS A 142 -19.20 5.79 3.47
N GLY A 143 -20.37 5.66 4.08
CA GLY A 143 -20.53 5.15 5.44
C GLY A 143 -21.57 4.05 5.54
N ALA A 144 -21.31 3.03 6.37
CA ALA A 144 -22.24 1.97 6.76
C ALA A 144 -22.89 1.22 5.57
N GLY A 145 -22.08 0.76 4.60
CA GLY A 145 -22.56 0.10 3.38
C GLY A 145 -21.86 -1.22 3.05
N ARG A 146 -22.54 -2.05 2.29
CA ARG A 146 -21.99 -3.31 1.75
C ARG A 146 -22.05 -3.31 0.22
N ASP A 147 -21.22 -4.14 -0.40
CA ASP A 147 -21.12 -4.28 -1.86
C ASP A 147 -20.81 -2.94 -2.57
N LEU A 148 -19.89 -2.17 -1.96
CA LEU A 148 -19.33 -0.99 -2.62
C LEU A 148 -18.33 -1.43 -3.69
N ARG A 149 -18.41 -0.83 -4.87
CA ARG A 149 -17.44 -1.01 -5.96
C ARG A 149 -17.01 0.32 -6.52
N ILE A 150 -15.75 0.67 -6.36
CA ILE A 150 -15.12 1.81 -7.02
C ILE A 150 -14.05 1.25 -7.94
N THR A 151 -14.34 1.20 -9.23
CA THR A 151 -13.49 0.47 -10.18
C THR A 151 -13.14 1.31 -11.40
N ASP A 152 -11.88 1.22 -11.86
CA ASP A 152 -11.39 1.84 -13.09
C ASP A 152 -11.63 3.35 -13.18
N CYS A 153 -11.73 4.02 -12.03
CA CYS A 153 -11.94 5.45 -11.91
C CYS A 153 -10.61 6.21 -11.78
N GLU A 154 -10.67 7.51 -12.02
CA GLU A 154 -9.60 8.44 -11.69
C GLU A 154 -10.11 9.41 -10.61
N ILE A 155 -9.43 9.47 -9.45
CA ILE A 155 -9.75 10.38 -8.34
C ILE A 155 -8.59 11.36 -8.21
N VAL A 156 -8.86 12.64 -8.53
CA VAL A 156 -7.78 13.62 -8.64
C VAL A 156 -8.11 14.93 -7.96
N ARG A 157 -7.07 15.63 -7.53
CA ARG A 157 -7.10 16.99 -6.99
C ARG A 157 -8.13 17.16 -5.87
N SER A 158 -8.19 16.20 -4.94
CA SER A 158 -8.99 16.34 -3.73
C SER A 158 -8.31 17.30 -2.76
N GLY A 159 -9.03 18.30 -2.26
CA GLY A 159 -8.56 19.19 -1.21
C GLY A 159 -8.72 18.63 0.21
N GLY A 160 -8.92 17.33 0.34
CA GLY A 160 -8.96 16.52 1.55
C GLY A 160 -8.55 15.09 1.19
N ASN A 161 -9.20 14.06 1.76
CA ASN A 161 -8.94 12.68 1.37
C ASN A 161 -9.52 12.39 -0.02
N GLY A 162 -8.95 11.41 -0.72
CA GLY A 162 -9.49 10.93 -1.98
C GLY A 162 -10.79 10.16 -1.77
N ILE A 163 -10.70 9.04 -1.06
CA ILE A 163 -11.81 8.15 -0.71
C ILE A 163 -11.83 7.97 0.81
N TRP A 164 -12.99 8.15 1.44
CA TRP A 164 -13.22 7.89 2.86
C TRP A 164 -14.33 6.86 3.01
N LEU A 165 -14.00 5.73 3.62
CA LEU A 165 -14.92 4.60 3.83
C LEU A 165 -15.02 4.33 5.33
N GLU A 166 -16.23 4.29 5.89
CA GLU A 166 -16.48 4.03 7.30
C GLU A 166 -17.53 2.92 7.45
N ASN A 167 -17.16 1.83 8.13
CA ASN A 167 -18.00 0.63 8.28
C ASN A 167 -18.46 0.06 6.91
N VAL A 168 -17.56 -0.03 5.94
CA VAL A 168 -17.87 -0.44 4.57
C VAL A 168 -17.23 -1.78 4.25
N ALA A 169 -17.96 -2.63 3.52
CA ALA A 169 -17.43 -3.80 2.84
C ALA A 169 -17.55 -3.62 1.31
N GLY A 170 -16.55 -4.08 0.56
CA GLY A 170 -16.53 -3.94 -0.90
C GLY A 170 -15.14 -3.87 -1.48
N GLU A 171 -15.00 -3.21 -2.62
CA GLU A 171 -13.72 -3.09 -3.31
C GLU A 171 -13.43 -1.69 -3.87
N VAL A 172 -12.16 -1.31 -3.80
CA VAL A 172 -11.54 -0.16 -4.47
C VAL A 172 -10.47 -0.72 -5.39
N ARG A 173 -10.75 -0.82 -6.69
CA ARG A 173 -9.89 -1.58 -7.61
C ARG A 173 -9.62 -0.86 -8.92
N GLY A 174 -8.37 -0.95 -9.41
CA GLY A 174 -8.00 -0.49 -10.76
C GLY A 174 -8.01 1.02 -10.93
N ASN A 175 -8.08 1.78 -9.84
CA ASN A 175 -8.21 3.23 -9.88
C ASN A 175 -6.84 3.92 -9.99
N VAL A 176 -6.86 5.14 -10.51
CA VAL A 176 -5.74 6.08 -10.44
C VAL A 176 -6.11 7.18 -9.44
N ILE A 177 -5.35 7.30 -8.35
CA ILE A 177 -5.63 8.25 -7.27
C ILE A 177 -4.39 9.13 -7.07
N ARG A 178 -4.50 10.43 -7.34
CA ARG A 178 -3.33 11.31 -7.32
C ARG A 178 -3.65 12.77 -7.03
N HIS A 179 -2.63 13.52 -6.57
CA HIS A 179 -2.76 14.92 -6.15
C HIS A 179 -3.80 15.08 -5.04
N ILE A 180 -3.62 14.35 -3.97
CA ILE A 180 -4.53 14.30 -2.83
C ILE A 180 -3.92 15.09 -1.67
N ALA A 181 -4.67 16.04 -1.14
CA ALA A 181 -4.17 16.94 -0.10
C ALA A 181 -3.90 16.25 1.25
N THR A 182 -4.52 15.08 1.49
CA THR A 182 -4.27 14.24 2.67
C THR A 182 -4.05 12.78 2.24
N THR A 183 -4.86 11.83 2.68
CA THR A 183 -4.73 10.40 2.38
C THR A 183 -5.53 9.99 1.14
N ALA A 184 -4.94 9.15 0.28
CA ALA A 184 -5.64 8.70 -0.93
C ALA A 184 -6.86 7.83 -0.62
N VAL A 185 -6.72 6.81 0.25
CA VAL A 185 -7.81 5.92 0.67
C VAL A 185 -7.78 5.75 2.17
N VAL A 186 -8.85 6.13 2.84
CA VAL A 186 -9.07 5.89 4.27
C VAL A 186 -10.18 4.85 4.43
N SER A 187 -9.85 3.78 5.14
CA SER A 187 -10.79 2.76 5.60
C SER A 187 -10.89 2.82 7.11
N PHE A 188 -12.07 3.05 7.64
CA PHE A 188 -12.31 3.17 9.07
C PHE A 188 -13.34 2.12 9.51
N ASP A 189 -12.97 1.24 10.44
CA ASP A 189 -13.80 0.13 10.92
C ASP A 189 -14.39 -0.73 9.76
N ALA A 190 -13.58 -1.08 8.78
CA ALA A 190 -13.99 -1.87 7.63
C ALA A 190 -14.45 -3.29 8.01
N GLN A 191 -15.10 -3.95 7.06
CA GLN A 191 -15.59 -5.32 7.18
C GLN A 191 -15.05 -6.17 6.02
N GLY A 192 -13.71 -6.32 5.93
CA GLY A 192 -13.06 -7.11 4.88
C GLY A 192 -13.00 -6.38 3.53
N LEU A 193 -12.57 -5.12 3.52
CA LEU A 193 -12.42 -4.33 2.30
C LEU A 193 -11.29 -4.89 1.41
N LEU A 194 -11.47 -4.82 0.09
CA LEU A 194 -10.43 -5.09 -0.88
C LEU A 194 -9.94 -3.79 -1.53
N VAL A 195 -8.64 -3.45 -1.36
CA VAL A 195 -7.98 -2.34 -2.04
C VAL A 195 -6.92 -2.91 -2.98
N ALA A 196 -7.20 -2.98 -4.28
CA ALA A 196 -6.37 -3.75 -5.19
C ALA A 196 -6.09 -3.06 -6.53
N GLN A 197 -4.88 -3.27 -7.07
CA GLN A 197 -4.51 -2.86 -8.43
C GLN A 197 -4.66 -1.36 -8.69
N ASN A 198 -4.62 -0.54 -7.64
CA ASN A 198 -4.68 0.91 -7.78
C ASN A 198 -3.28 1.50 -8.03
N ALA A 199 -3.23 2.62 -8.76
CA ALA A 199 -2.07 3.47 -8.88
C ALA A 199 -2.29 4.73 -8.01
N ILE A 200 -1.55 4.84 -6.92
CA ILE A 200 -1.65 5.91 -5.94
C ILE A 200 -0.36 6.72 -5.97
N ALA A 201 -0.47 8.03 -6.14
CA ALA A 201 0.70 8.89 -6.14
C ALA A 201 0.39 10.32 -5.66
N ASP A 202 1.44 10.99 -5.17
CA ASP A 202 1.39 12.40 -4.79
C ASP A 202 0.26 12.68 -3.78
N THR A 203 0.43 12.08 -2.59
CA THR A 203 -0.42 12.32 -1.42
C THR A 203 0.40 13.03 -0.34
N ASN A 204 -0.26 13.88 0.42
CA ASN A 204 0.42 14.74 1.41
C ASN A 204 0.28 14.24 2.85
N ASP A 205 -0.24 13.02 3.03
CA ASP A 205 -0.39 12.38 4.34
C ASP A 205 -0.04 10.88 4.20
N ASN A 206 -0.97 9.99 3.89
CA ASN A 206 -0.68 8.58 3.65
C ASN A 206 -1.23 8.10 2.29
N GLY A 207 -0.77 6.95 1.82
CA GLY A 207 -1.35 6.30 0.64
C GLY A 207 -2.68 5.63 0.98
N ILE A 208 -2.63 4.61 1.82
CA ILE A 208 -3.80 3.85 2.30
C ILE A 208 -3.75 3.77 3.82
N GLU A 209 -4.82 4.17 4.48
CA GLU A 209 -5.02 4.00 5.91
C GLU A 209 -6.12 2.99 6.20
N ILE A 210 -5.82 2.03 7.09
CA ILE A 210 -6.74 1.02 7.58
C ILE A 210 -6.82 1.21 9.09
N LEU A 211 -7.87 1.87 9.53
CA LEU A 211 -8.02 2.35 10.90
C LEU A 211 -9.16 1.64 11.61
N ARG A 212 -8.98 1.35 12.89
CA ARG A 212 -10.07 0.90 13.75
C ARG A 212 -10.17 1.74 15.02
N THR A 213 -11.39 1.95 15.46
CA THR A 213 -11.70 2.62 16.74
C THR A 213 -11.11 1.83 17.93
N ALA A 214 -11.26 0.51 17.90
CA ALA A 214 -10.70 -0.42 18.89
C ALA A 214 -9.89 -1.51 18.19
N VAL A 215 -8.91 -2.08 18.88
CA VAL A 215 -8.19 -3.27 18.38
C VAL A 215 -9.20 -4.38 18.07
N GLY A 216 -9.12 -4.93 16.87
CA GLY A 216 -10.04 -5.99 16.45
C GLY A 216 -9.83 -6.46 15.02
N ASP A 217 -10.67 -7.41 14.62
CA ASP A 217 -10.66 -7.98 13.28
C ASP A 217 -11.12 -6.94 12.24
N ASP A 218 -10.32 -6.75 11.20
CA ASP A 218 -10.60 -5.87 10.06
C ASP A 218 -10.69 -6.67 8.76
N GLY A 219 -9.71 -7.53 8.52
CA GLY A 219 -9.65 -8.42 7.37
C GLY A 219 -9.44 -7.73 6.02
N THR A 220 -9.07 -6.45 6.00
CA THR A 220 -8.78 -5.71 4.77
C THR A 220 -7.59 -6.32 4.03
N GLN A 221 -7.72 -6.41 2.71
CA GLN A 221 -6.67 -6.85 1.81
C GLN A 221 -6.19 -5.70 0.93
N VAL A 222 -4.87 -5.41 0.96
CA VAL A 222 -4.20 -4.41 0.14
C VAL A 222 -3.27 -5.13 -0.83
N ILE A 223 -3.69 -5.28 -2.09
CA ILE A 223 -3.06 -6.25 -3.01
C ILE A 223 -2.71 -5.60 -4.34
N ASP A 224 -1.46 -5.85 -4.82
CA ASP A 224 -1.01 -5.51 -6.18
C ASP A 224 -1.15 -4.02 -6.55
N ASN A 225 -1.08 -3.11 -5.57
CA ASN A 225 -1.12 -1.67 -5.81
C ASN A 225 0.28 -1.14 -6.17
N ARG A 226 0.31 -0.01 -6.87
CA ARG A 226 1.48 0.84 -7.06
C ARG A 226 1.30 2.10 -6.25
N ILE A 227 2.20 2.36 -5.31
CA ILE A 227 2.09 3.48 -4.37
C ILE A 227 3.42 4.22 -4.36
N GLU A 228 3.40 5.51 -4.66
CA GLU A 228 4.62 6.31 -4.76
C GLU A 228 4.39 7.77 -4.37
N ASP A 229 5.49 8.45 -4.01
CA ASP A 229 5.52 9.87 -3.69
C ASP A 229 4.57 10.24 -2.54
N ILE A 230 4.70 9.53 -1.42
CA ILE A 230 3.89 9.72 -0.22
C ILE A 230 4.63 10.65 0.75
N LYS A 231 4.03 11.79 1.05
CA LYS A 231 4.60 12.84 1.89
C LYS A 231 4.02 12.83 3.29
N ALA A 232 4.80 13.35 4.24
CA ALA A 232 4.36 13.63 5.61
C ALA A 232 4.13 15.15 5.79
N GLY A 233 3.21 15.73 4.99
CA GLY A 233 2.94 17.16 4.98
C GLY A 233 2.52 17.74 6.34
N PRO A 234 1.70 17.03 7.14
CA PRO A 234 1.37 17.45 8.49
C PRO A 234 2.55 17.34 9.50
N GLY A 235 3.66 16.71 9.10
CA GLY A 235 4.78 16.40 10.00
C GLY A 235 4.52 15.15 10.83
N GLY A 236 4.83 15.20 12.12
CA GLY A 236 4.63 14.08 13.04
C GLY A 236 5.82 13.12 13.16
N SER A 237 5.64 12.04 13.88
CA SER A 237 6.68 11.07 14.24
C SER A 237 6.44 9.67 13.65
N GLY A 238 5.80 9.58 12.47
CA GLY A 238 5.57 8.33 11.75
C GLY A 238 4.10 7.96 11.55
N GLN A 239 3.14 8.73 12.05
CA GLN A 239 1.71 8.51 11.75
C GLN A 239 1.34 8.91 10.33
N TYR A 240 2.13 9.76 9.68
CA TYR A 240 1.96 10.26 8.33
C TYR A 240 3.14 9.87 7.44
N GLY A 241 2.98 9.95 6.14
CA GLY A 241 4.04 9.65 5.18
C GLY A 241 4.25 8.16 4.91
N ASN A 242 3.30 7.31 5.26
CA ASN A 242 3.35 5.87 5.01
C ASN A 242 2.58 5.52 3.74
N ALA A 243 3.09 4.57 2.95
CA ALA A 243 2.32 4.08 1.83
C ALA A 243 1.08 3.30 2.27
N ILE A 244 1.23 2.45 3.28
CA ILE A 244 0.14 1.67 3.87
C ILE A 244 0.29 1.71 5.39
N ASN A 245 -0.71 2.19 6.09
CA ASN A 245 -0.75 2.29 7.55
C ASN A 245 -1.96 1.53 8.10
N ALA A 246 -1.72 0.46 8.87
CA ALA A 246 -2.75 -0.30 9.57
C ALA A 246 -2.68 0.02 11.08
N PHE A 247 -3.71 0.63 11.62
CA PHE A 247 -3.79 1.01 13.02
C PHE A 247 -4.92 0.26 13.74
N ARG A 248 -4.58 -0.56 14.73
CA ARG A 248 -5.50 -1.41 15.50
C ARG A 248 -6.29 -2.43 14.66
N ALA A 249 -5.93 -2.58 13.39
CA ALA A 249 -6.62 -3.40 12.41
C ALA A 249 -5.97 -4.79 12.32
N GLY A 250 -6.64 -5.80 12.81
CA GLY A 250 -6.18 -7.19 12.79
C GLY A 250 -6.51 -7.91 11.48
N ASN A 251 -5.78 -9.00 11.21
CA ASN A 251 -5.94 -9.89 10.05
C ASN A 251 -5.80 -9.19 8.68
N VAL A 252 -5.04 -8.08 8.62
CA VAL A 252 -4.77 -7.33 7.39
C VAL A 252 -3.75 -8.08 6.54
N ILE A 253 -4.01 -8.18 5.23
CA ILE A 253 -3.08 -8.76 4.24
C ILE A 253 -2.56 -7.65 3.33
N VAL A 254 -1.24 -7.45 3.31
CA VAL A 254 -0.53 -6.52 2.42
C VAL A 254 0.38 -7.33 1.50
N ARG A 255 -0.01 -7.51 0.23
CA ARG A 255 0.68 -8.42 -0.68
C ARG A 255 0.89 -7.86 -2.08
N GLY A 256 2.07 -8.13 -2.64
CA GLY A 256 2.34 -7.88 -4.07
C GLY A 256 2.42 -6.39 -4.45
N ASN A 257 2.46 -5.48 -3.47
CA ASN A 257 2.48 -4.06 -3.74
C ASN A 257 3.87 -3.59 -4.17
N ARG A 258 3.91 -2.63 -5.08
CA ARG A 258 5.12 -1.90 -5.44
C ARG A 258 5.07 -0.52 -4.80
N ILE A 259 6.01 -0.25 -3.88
CA ILE A 259 6.03 0.95 -3.06
C ILE A 259 7.36 1.66 -3.22
N ARG A 260 7.33 2.98 -3.41
CA ARG A 260 8.55 3.77 -3.48
C ARG A 260 8.34 5.22 -3.03
N ASN A 261 9.45 5.84 -2.61
CA ASN A 261 9.54 7.27 -2.27
C ASN A 261 8.49 7.71 -1.23
N CYS A 262 8.59 7.13 -0.02
CA CYS A 262 7.75 7.51 1.11
C CYS A 262 8.58 8.24 2.17
N ASP A 263 8.01 9.26 2.77
CA ASP A 263 8.69 10.04 3.82
C ASP A 263 8.89 9.24 5.10
N TYR A 264 8.01 8.25 5.37
CA TYR A 264 8.16 7.30 6.46
C TYR A 264 8.16 5.86 5.95
N SER A 265 7.26 5.01 6.42
CA SER A 265 7.31 3.58 6.15
C SER A 265 6.59 3.17 4.85
N ALA A 266 7.00 2.06 4.24
CA ALA A 266 6.22 1.47 3.17
C ALA A 266 4.96 0.79 3.73
N VAL A 267 5.12 -0.05 4.76
CA VAL A 267 4.01 -0.70 5.46
C VAL A 267 4.23 -0.56 6.95
N ARG A 268 3.28 0.00 7.65
CA ARG A 268 3.28 0.16 9.10
C ARG A 268 2.06 -0.51 9.71
N GLY A 269 2.28 -1.48 10.58
CA GLY A 269 1.26 -2.12 11.41
C GLY A 269 1.42 -1.68 12.86
N ASN A 270 0.56 -0.77 13.34
CA ASN A 270 0.56 -0.30 14.71
C ASN A 270 -0.57 -0.98 15.49
N SER A 271 -0.24 -1.78 16.46
CA SER A 271 -1.21 -2.60 17.22
C SER A 271 -2.11 -3.45 16.30
N ALA A 272 -1.54 -3.89 15.15
CA ALA A 272 -2.23 -4.64 14.12
C ALA A 272 -1.84 -6.11 14.20
N SER A 273 -2.64 -6.92 14.90
CA SER A 273 -2.36 -8.35 15.10
C SER A 273 -2.65 -9.18 13.85
N ASN A 274 -1.90 -10.29 13.70
CA ASN A 274 -2.01 -11.22 12.57
C ASN A 274 -1.81 -10.55 11.19
N ILE A 275 -1.01 -9.49 11.12
CA ILE A 275 -0.71 -8.82 9.86
C ILE A 275 0.19 -9.69 8.98
N GLN A 276 -0.11 -9.75 7.68
CA GLN A 276 0.72 -10.43 6.69
C GLN A 276 1.27 -9.43 5.67
N ILE A 277 2.59 -9.26 5.63
CA ILE A 277 3.29 -8.36 4.70
C ILE A 277 4.16 -9.23 3.79
N THR A 278 3.68 -9.56 2.59
CA THR A 278 4.29 -10.60 1.78
C THR A 278 4.46 -10.22 0.30
N GLY A 279 5.62 -10.54 -0.28
CA GLY A 279 5.83 -10.38 -1.72
C GLY A 279 5.82 -8.93 -2.23
N ASN A 280 6.05 -7.95 -1.35
CA ASN A 280 6.07 -6.55 -1.74
C ASN A 280 7.46 -6.14 -2.25
N SER A 281 7.50 -5.19 -3.18
CA SER A 281 8.72 -4.53 -3.66
C SER A 281 8.78 -3.10 -3.15
N VAL A 282 9.76 -2.79 -2.30
CA VAL A 282 9.88 -1.51 -1.60
C VAL A 282 11.21 -0.85 -1.96
N SER A 283 11.18 0.44 -2.26
CA SER A 283 12.39 1.25 -2.43
C SER A 283 12.23 2.69 -1.96
N ASP A 284 13.34 3.29 -1.57
CA ASP A 284 13.42 4.72 -1.25
C ASP A 284 12.44 5.16 -0.16
N VAL A 285 12.41 4.47 0.96
CA VAL A 285 11.65 4.87 2.15
C VAL A 285 12.59 5.39 3.23
N ARG A 286 12.16 6.41 3.97
CA ARG A 286 13.06 7.16 4.84
C ARG A 286 13.06 6.71 6.29
N GLU A 287 12.19 5.78 6.63
CA GLU A 287 12.11 5.16 7.95
C GLU A 287 12.25 3.65 7.85
N VAL A 288 11.36 2.89 8.45
CA VAL A 288 11.30 1.42 8.41
C VAL A 288 10.52 0.97 7.18
N ALA A 289 11.08 0.13 6.35
CA ALA A 289 10.36 -0.34 5.17
C ALA A 289 9.12 -1.16 5.56
N LEU A 290 9.28 -2.16 6.43
CA LEU A 290 8.22 -3.08 6.85
C LEU A 290 8.18 -3.12 8.38
N TYR A 291 7.13 -2.60 8.98
CA TYR A 291 7.08 -2.29 10.40
C TYR A 291 5.87 -2.91 11.09
N SER A 292 6.11 -3.68 12.15
CA SER A 292 5.10 -4.10 13.14
C SER A 292 5.51 -3.59 14.51
N GLU A 293 4.66 -2.80 15.15
CA GLU A 293 4.99 -2.10 16.39
C GLU A 293 3.82 -2.06 17.38
N PHE A 294 4.17 -1.71 18.62
CA PHE A 294 3.27 -1.63 19.78
C PHE A 294 2.60 -2.98 20.11
N ALA A 295 1.38 -2.95 20.62
CA ALA A 295 0.68 -4.11 21.17
C ALA A 295 0.10 -5.03 20.06
N PHE A 296 0.93 -5.56 19.17
CA PHE A 296 0.51 -6.57 18.19
C PHE A 296 0.83 -7.97 18.66
N GLU A 297 0.02 -8.94 18.30
CA GLU A 297 0.29 -10.37 18.40
C GLU A 297 0.16 -11.02 17.02
N GLY A 298 1.26 -11.53 16.51
CA GLY A 298 1.32 -12.18 15.20
C GLY A 298 1.63 -11.23 14.04
N ALA A 299 2.78 -11.46 13.39
CA ALA A 299 3.16 -10.81 12.16
C ALA A 299 3.91 -11.79 11.25
N VAL A 300 3.56 -11.82 9.97
CA VAL A 300 4.31 -12.55 8.93
C VAL A 300 4.88 -11.54 7.94
N ILE A 301 6.22 -11.40 7.91
CA ILE A 301 6.93 -10.51 6.99
C ILE A 301 7.82 -11.35 6.11
N ALA A 302 7.34 -11.71 4.92
CA ALA A 302 8.00 -12.73 4.12
C ALA A 302 8.09 -12.43 2.62
N ASN A 303 9.20 -12.86 2.00
CA ASN A 303 9.41 -12.80 0.55
C ASN A 303 9.32 -11.39 -0.04
N ASN A 304 9.67 -10.36 0.72
CA ASN A 304 9.69 -8.98 0.26
C ASN A 304 11.09 -8.60 -0.25
N THR A 305 11.15 -7.60 -1.12
CA THR A 305 12.40 -6.94 -1.50
C THR A 305 12.41 -5.50 -0.99
N VAL A 306 13.49 -5.12 -0.31
CA VAL A 306 13.70 -3.77 0.24
C VAL A 306 15.02 -3.23 -0.28
N ASP A 307 15.00 -2.04 -0.87
CA ASP A 307 16.17 -1.35 -1.39
C ASP A 307 16.13 0.13 -0.98
N ARG A 308 17.14 0.61 -0.28
CA ARG A 308 17.25 1.99 0.24
C ARG A 308 16.13 2.37 1.23
N ALA A 309 16.18 1.78 2.41
CA ALA A 309 15.43 2.17 3.61
C ALA A 309 16.39 2.52 4.74
N ALA A 310 15.93 3.24 5.77
CA ALA A 310 16.75 3.42 6.98
C ALA A 310 16.82 2.11 7.77
N VAL A 311 15.68 1.43 7.93
CA VAL A 311 15.59 0.08 8.50
C VAL A 311 14.78 -0.80 7.54
N GLY A 312 15.26 -2.02 7.29
CA GLY A 312 14.58 -2.93 6.37
C GLY A 312 13.29 -3.49 6.94
N VAL A 313 13.40 -4.19 8.07
CA VAL A 313 12.26 -4.75 8.82
C VAL A 313 12.42 -4.38 10.29
N SER A 314 11.35 -3.98 10.94
CA SER A 314 11.30 -3.81 12.39
C SER A 314 10.07 -4.50 12.99
N VAL A 315 10.32 -5.29 14.04
CA VAL A 315 9.31 -5.98 14.84
C VAL A 315 9.61 -5.62 16.29
N ALA A 316 8.97 -4.57 16.79
CA ALA A 316 9.41 -3.86 17.99
C ALA A 316 8.30 -3.70 19.05
N ASN A 317 8.70 -3.09 20.17
CA ASN A 317 7.85 -2.73 21.29
C ASN A 317 7.33 -3.93 22.10
N PHE A 318 8.23 -4.84 22.42
CA PHE A 318 7.90 -5.91 23.38
C PHE A 318 7.45 -5.35 24.74
N ASN A 319 7.95 -4.18 25.14
CA ASN A 319 7.49 -3.47 26.33
C ASN A 319 5.99 -3.09 26.30
N GLU A 320 5.42 -2.95 25.12
CA GLU A 320 3.99 -2.66 24.88
C GLU A 320 3.18 -3.91 24.49
N GLY A 321 3.82 -5.09 24.47
CA GLY A 321 3.20 -6.37 24.15
C GLY A 321 3.43 -6.87 22.72
N GLY A 322 4.24 -6.19 21.91
CA GLY A 322 4.58 -6.60 20.54
C GLY A 322 5.36 -7.91 20.52
N ARG A 323 4.81 -8.97 19.91
CA ARG A 323 5.40 -10.30 19.90
C ARG A 323 4.81 -11.23 18.83
N ILE A 324 5.43 -12.38 18.68
CA ILE A 324 5.06 -13.45 17.75
C ILE A 324 5.22 -13.02 16.31
N ALA A 325 6.41 -13.18 15.73
CA ALA A 325 6.64 -12.85 14.35
C ALA A 325 7.48 -13.89 13.60
N VAL A 326 7.23 -13.97 12.29
CA VAL A 326 8.09 -14.67 11.34
C VAL A 326 8.61 -13.66 10.33
N VAL A 327 9.94 -13.51 10.25
CA VAL A 327 10.63 -12.69 9.23
C VAL A 327 11.44 -13.62 8.36
N GLN A 328 10.97 -13.90 7.15
CA GLN A 328 11.52 -14.99 6.35
C GLN A 328 11.67 -14.64 4.86
N GLY A 329 12.80 -15.05 4.24
CA GLY A 329 12.96 -15.04 2.80
C GLY A 329 12.98 -13.64 2.17
N ASN A 330 13.27 -12.59 2.96
CA ASN A 330 13.33 -11.23 2.45
C ASN A 330 14.73 -10.93 1.86
N ILE A 331 14.78 -10.09 0.82
CA ILE A 331 15.99 -9.50 0.30
C ILE A 331 16.02 -8.03 0.73
N ILE A 332 17.03 -7.65 1.51
CA ILE A 332 17.17 -6.30 2.09
C ILE A 332 18.56 -5.77 1.75
N ARG A 333 18.62 -4.60 1.11
CA ARG A 333 19.92 -4.10 0.66
C ARG A 333 20.02 -2.57 0.63
N ASN A 334 21.25 -2.08 0.61
CA ASN A 334 21.60 -0.67 0.41
C ASN A 334 20.92 0.25 1.44
N LEU A 335 21.00 -0.12 2.70
CA LEU A 335 20.34 0.63 3.75
C LEU A 335 21.00 2.00 3.97
N LEU A 336 20.19 2.98 4.37
CA LEU A 336 20.66 4.35 4.60
C LEU A 336 21.41 4.42 5.93
N PRO A 337 22.56 5.12 5.99
CA PRO A 337 23.33 5.25 7.22
C PRO A 337 22.69 6.20 8.24
N LYS A 338 21.72 7.00 7.81
CA LYS A 338 20.96 7.95 8.64
C LYS A 338 19.53 8.03 8.14
N ARG A 339 18.58 8.29 9.02
CA ARG A 339 17.22 8.67 8.60
C ARG A 339 17.25 10.06 7.96
N PRO A 340 16.78 10.22 6.72
CA PRO A 340 16.65 11.55 6.09
C PRO A 340 15.66 12.45 6.83
N ILE A 341 14.62 11.85 7.44
CA ILE A 341 13.68 12.52 8.34
C ILE A 341 13.80 11.81 9.68
N ALA A 342 14.58 12.39 10.59
CA ALA A 342 14.76 11.89 11.96
C ALA A 342 13.92 12.76 12.90
N THR A 343 13.15 12.12 13.77
CA THR A 343 12.32 12.79 14.78
C THR A 343 13.03 12.87 16.13
N ALA A 344 14.01 12.00 16.36
CA ALA A 344 14.85 11.96 17.53
C ALA A 344 16.30 11.60 17.17
N PRO A 345 17.30 12.06 17.96
CA PRO A 345 18.71 11.73 17.74
C PRO A 345 19.02 10.23 17.80
N GLU A 346 18.24 9.48 18.56
CA GLU A 346 18.32 8.03 18.76
C GLU A 346 17.65 7.22 17.67
N ASP A 347 17.03 7.85 16.69
CA ASP A 347 16.36 7.16 15.58
C ASP A 347 17.35 6.27 14.81
N ASP A 348 17.12 4.96 14.86
CA ASP A 348 17.98 3.97 14.27
C ASP A 348 17.96 4.00 12.74
N ALA A 349 19.11 3.72 12.15
CA ALA A 349 19.27 3.57 10.70
C ALA A 349 20.40 2.58 10.36
N GLY A 350 20.42 2.10 9.13
CA GLY A 350 21.43 1.16 8.66
C GLY A 350 21.24 -0.26 9.17
N ILE A 351 20.02 -0.63 9.59
CA ILE A 351 19.69 -1.94 10.17
C ILE A 351 18.87 -2.77 9.17
N GLY A 352 19.32 -3.99 8.88
CA GLY A 352 18.58 -4.93 8.04
C GLY A 352 17.27 -5.37 8.68
N ILE A 353 17.36 -6.04 9.82
CA ILE A 353 16.21 -6.55 10.57
C ILE A 353 16.40 -6.22 12.04
N TYR A 354 15.39 -5.66 12.67
CA TYR A 354 15.29 -5.43 14.11
C TYR A 354 14.14 -6.27 14.68
N ILE A 355 14.39 -7.00 15.77
CA ILE A 355 13.41 -7.92 16.34
C ILE A 355 13.57 -8.07 17.86
N GLU A 356 12.46 -8.23 18.61
CA GLU A 356 12.53 -8.29 20.09
C GLU A 356 12.03 -9.60 20.70
N ALA A 357 10.85 -10.11 20.36
CA ALA A 357 10.26 -11.20 21.12
C ALA A 357 9.52 -12.28 20.31
N ASP A 358 9.61 -13.52 20.83
CA ASP A 358 8.84 -14.70 20.39
C ASP A 358 8.85 -14.89 18.87
N SER A 359 10.04 -14.83 18.25
CA SER A 359 10.13 -14.63 16.82
C SER A 359 11.20 -15.47 16.14
N ALA A 360 10.94 -15.81 14.86
CA ALA A 360 11.88 -16.48 13.99
C ALA A 360 12.33 -15.58 12.84
N VAL A 361 13.65 -15.46 12.64
CA VAL A 361 14.29 -14.74 11.52
C VAL A 361 15.08 -15.74 10.69
N SER A 362 14.61 -16.09 9.50
CA SER A 362 15.22 -17.18 8.74
C SER A 362 15.27 -16.95 7.24
N GLY A 363 16.34 -17.41 6.59
CA GLY A 363 16.46 -17.42 5.13
C GLY A 363 16.47 -16.04 4.48
N ASN A 364 16.76 -14.97 5.21
CA ASN A 364 16.86 -13.63 4.65
C ASN A 364 18.24 -13.38 4.05
N VAL A 365 18.30 -12.54 3.02
CA VAL A 365 19.54 -12.07 2.41
C VAL A 365 19.67 -10.57 2.66
N ILE A 366 20.70 -10.17 3.39
CA ILE A 366 20.97 -8.78 3.76
C ILE A 366 22.32 -8.35 3.21
N GLU A 367 22.35 -7.25 2.46
CA GLU A 367 23.59 -6.69 1.94
C GLU A 367 23.64 -5.16 2.09
N ASN A 368 24.83 -4.63 2.42
CA ASN A 368 25.07 -3.20 2.65
C ASN A 368 24.18 -2.62 3.76
N ALA A 369 24.38 -3.12 4.98
CA ALA A 369 23.75 -2.61 6.20
C ALA A 369 24.81 -1.86 7.02
N PRO A 370 24.88 -0.51 6.95
CA PRO A 370 25.99 0.25 7.52
C PRO A 370 26.08 0.20 9.04
N ALA A 371 25.02 -0.24 9.74
CA ALA A 371 25.05 -0.47 11.18
C ALA A 371 24.99 -1.97 11.52
N PHE A 372 23.87 -2.63 11.28
CA PHE A 372 23.66 -4.04 11.64
C PHE A 372 22.96 -4.80 10.51
N GLY A 373 23.38 -6.05 10.29
CA GLY A 373 22.58 -6.98 9.49
C GLY A 373 21.28 -7.33 10.23
N ILE A 374 21.38 -7.86 11.43
CA ILE A 374 20.23 -8.19 12.28
C ILE A 374 20.51 -7.69 13.71
N VAL A 375 19.50 -7.11 14.37
CA VAL A 375 19.51 -6.77 15.80
C VAL A 375 18.42 -7.56 16.51
N ALA A 376 18.76 -8.26 17.59
CA ALA A 376 17.83 -8.97 18.45
C ALA A 376 17.82 -8.35 19.85
N GLY A 377 16.72 -7.72 20.23
CA GLY A 377 16.45 -7.15 21.52
C GLY A 377 17.02 -5.74 21.76
N TRP A 378 16.40 -5.04 22.70
CA TRP A 378 16.77 -3.71 23.17
C TRP A 378 16.86 -3.70 24.69
N GLY A 379 18.07 -3.64 25.26
CA GLY A 379 18.24 -3.80 26.69
C GLY A 379 17.64 -5.14 27.18
N LYS A 380 16.78 -5.10 28.17
CA LYS A 380 16.09 -6.30 28.69
C LYS A 380 14.99 -6.87 27.79
N TYR A 381 14.59 -6.13 26.76
CA TYR A 381 13.50 -6.52 25.86
C TYR A 381 14.00 -7.45 24.75
N LEU A 382 14.31 -8.67 25.13
CA LEU A 382 14.63 -9.82 24.28
C LEU A 382 13.98 -11.05 24.89
N ARG A 383 13.23 -11.82 24.08
CA ARG A 383 12.67 -13.09 24.53
C ARG A 383 12.46 -14.04 23.36
N ASP A 384 13.04 -15.26 23.48
CA ASP A 384 12.80 -16.41 22.59
C ASP A 384 12.88 -16.07 21.09
N VAL A 385 14.04 -15.56 20.66
CA VAL A 385 14.31 -15.19 19.26
C VAL A 385 15.24 -16.22 18.62
N ALA A 386 14.85 -16.77 17.47
CA ALA A 386 15.68 -17.65 16.66
C ALA A 386 16.15 -16.95 15.37
N ILE A 387 17.47 -16.87 15.14
CA ILE A 387 18.11 -16.29 13.96
C ILE A 387 18.87 -17.39 13.22
N THR A 388 18.30 -17.92 12.12
CA THR A 388 18.84 -19.13 11.50
C THR A 388 18.85 -19.05 9.95
N GLY A 389 19.94 -19.53 9.33
CA GLY A 389 19.99 -19.70 7.89
C GLY A 389 19.97 -18.39 7.08
N ASN A 390 20.35 -17.26 7.67
CA ASN A 390 20.42 -15.98 6.96
C ASN A 390 21.77 -15.80 6.30
N VAL A 391 21.79 -15.05 5.18
CA VAL A 391 23.00 -14.60 4.51
C VAL A 391 23.16 -13.09 4.74
N ILE A 392 24.22 -12.69 5.41
CA ILE A 392 24.51 -11.30 5.76
C ILE A 392 25.87 -10.92 5.17
N ARG A 393 25.88 -9.86 4.39
CA ARG A 393 27.09 -9.39 3.74
C ARG A 393 27.23 -7.87 3.82
N LYS A 394 28.47 -7.41 4.10
CA LYS A 394 28.79 -5.97 4.21
C LYS A 394 27.89 -5.26 5.24
N ALA A 395 27.84 -5.80 6.44
CA ALA A 395 27.23 -5.17 7.58
C ALA A 395 28.32 -4.77 8.59
N PHE A 396 28.25 -3.58 9.19
CA PHE A 396 29.26 -3.19 10.18
C PHE A 396 29.34 -4.21 11.34
N ILE A 397 28.19 -4.65 11.84
CA ILE A 397 28.02 -5.83 12.68
C ILE A 397 27.06 -6.79 11.98
N GLY A 398 27.42 -8.07 11.85
CA GLY A 398 26.56 -9.07 11.24
C GLY A 398 25.26 -9.26 12.01
N ILE A 399 25.35 -9.74 13.24
CA ILE A 399 24.20 -9.94 14.15
C ILE A 399 24.55 -9.33 15.50
N GLY A 400 23.75 -8.39 15.98
CA GLY A 400 23.79 -7.86 17.33
C GLY A 400 22.74 -8.55 18.20
N VAL A 401 23.09 -9.04 19.38
CA VAL A 401 22.13 -9.67 20.29
C VAL A 401 22.22 -9.01 21.66
N SER A 402 21.10 -8.63 22.24
CA SER A 402 21.11 -8.05 23.58
C SER A 402 21.64 -9.05 24.61
N VAL A 403 22.64 -8.58 25.37
CA VAL A 403 23.23 -9.29 26.51
C VAL A 403 23.05 -8.50 27.81
N ALA A 404 22.18 -7.49 27.80
CA ALA A 404 21.85 -6.68 28.96
C ALA A 404 21.22 -7.53 30.09
N ASP A 405 21.30 -7.05 31.32
CA ASP A 405 20.67 -7.70 32.44
C ASP A 405 19.16 -7.83 32.24
N GLY A 406 18.64 -9.05 32.44
CA GLY A 406 17.22 -9.36 32.22
C GLY A 406 16.83 -9.65 30.77
N ALA A 407 17.77 -9.60 29.81
CA ALA A 407 17.52 -10.09 28.46
C ALA A 407 17.28 -11.60 28.44
N GLY A 408 16.25 -12.03 27.70
CA GLY A 408 15.88 -13.46 27.60
C GLY A 408 16.66 -14.18 26.50
N THR A 409 16.10 -15.29 26.04
CA THR A 409 16.81 -16.26 25.18
C THR A 409 16.89 -15.86 23.72
N ALA A 410 18.04 -16.13 23.09
CA ALA A 410 18.22 -16.08 21.66
C ALA A 410 19.06 -17.28 21.15
N LEU A 411 18.65 -17.84 20.02
CA LEU A 411 19.40 -18.82 19.23
C LEU A 411 19.99 -18.16 17.98
N VAL A 412 21.30 -18.26 17.76
CA VAL A 412 21.98 -17.79 16.54
C VAL A 412 22.74 -18.96 15.92
N ASN A 413 22.22 -19.53 14.83
CA ASN A 413 22.79 -20.74 14.24
C ASN A 413 22.63 -20.81 12.71
N GLY A 414 23.61 -21.39 12.02
CA GLY A 414 23.52 -21.70 10.60
C GLY A 414 23.53 -20.48 9.67
N ASN A 415 23.96 -19.31 10.14
CA ASN A 415 24.02 -18.10 9.30
C ASN A 415 25.36 -18.02 8.56
N LEU A 416 25.34 -17.48 7.34
CA LEU A 416 26.53 -17.11 6.60
C LEU A 416 26.76 -15.59 6.72
N ILE A 417 27.85 -15.19 7.35
CA ILE A 417 28.17 -13.78 7.62
C ILE A 417 29.53 -13.45 7.01
N SER A 418 29.57 -12.46 6.13
CA SER A 418 30.80 -12.00 5.49
C SER A 418 30.90 -10.47 5.50
N ASP A 419 32.15 -9.98 5.51
CA ASP A 419 32.46 -8.55 5.51
C ASP A 419 31.76 -7.80 6.69
N ALA A 420 31.90 -8.34 7.92
CA ALA A 420 31.41 -7.75 9.15
C ALA A 420 32.59 -7.26 10.04
N PRO A 421 33.15 -6.07 9.77
CA PRO A 421 34.46 -5.67 10.31
C PRO A 421 34.46 -5.50 11.83
N ARG A 422 33.33 -5.20 12.47
CA ARG A 422 33.23 -5.07 13.94
C ARG A 422 32.98 -6.42 14.61
N GLY A 423 32.42 -7.40 13.90
CA GLY A 423 32.18 -8.76 14.37
C GLY A 423 30.97 -9.41 13.71
N ALA A 424 31.05 -10.74 13.60
CA ALA A 424 29.97 -11.53 13.01
C ALA A 424 28.75 -11.61 13.95
N VAL A 425 28.98 -11.91 15.23
CA VAL A 425 27.95 -11.91 16.29
C VAL A 425 28.46 -11.13 17.50
N VAL A 426 27.79 -10.07 17.89
CA VAL A 426 28.25 -9.15 18.93
C VAL A 426 27.14 -8.96 19.98
N GLY A 427 27.53 -9.02 21.26
CA GLY A 427 26.62 -8.71 22.36
C GLY A 427 26.41 -7.20 22.50
N LEU A 428 25.16 -6.81 22.68
CA LEU A 428 24.73 -5.41 22.80
C LEU A 428 24.14 -5.12 24.18
N ASP A 429 24.32 -3.88 24.63
CA ASP A 429 23.45 -3.26 25.63
C ASP A 429 22.76 -2.08 24.95
N HIS A 430 21.44 -2.20 24.70
CA HIS A 430 20.71 -1.33 23.77
C HIS A 430 21.39 -1.35 22.38
N ALA A 431 21.71 -0.22 21.80
CA ALA A 431 22.42 -0.14 20.52
C ALA A 431 23.96 -0.25 20.68
N LYS A 432 24.49 -0.32 21.91
CA LYS A 432 25.93 -0.23 22.17
C LYS A 432 26.58 -1.62 22.20
N PRO A 433 27.61 -1.88 21.34
CA PRO A 433 28.40 -3.10 21.41
C PRO A 433 29.20 -3.17 22.73
N VAL A 434 28.97 -4.25 23.51
CA VAL A 434 29.61 -4.48 24.82
C VAL A 434 30.46 -5.73 24.86
N THR A 435 30.54 -6.48 23.76
CA THR A 435 31.41 -7.65 23.65
C THR A 435 32.31 -7.57 22.41
N PRO A 436 33.41 -8.35 22.37
CA PRO A 436 34.04 -8.71 21.12
C PRO A 436 33.14 -9.65 20.29
N ASP A 437 33.67 -10.22 19.20
CA ASP A 437 32.94 -11.17 18.36
C ASP A 437 32.76 -12.51 19.06
N LEU A 438 31.54 -12.84 19.43
CA LEU A 438 31.16 -14.04 20.16
C LEU A 438 31.41 -15.33 19.35
N THR A 439 31.53 -15.28 18.05
CA THR A 439 31.90 -16.45 17.22
C THR A 439 33.35 -16.89 17.42
N ARG A 440 34.20 -15.96 17.88
CA ARG A 440 35.63 -16.20 18.16
C ARG A 440 35.88 -16.44 19.66
N ASP A 441 35.29 -15.57 20.51
CA ASP A 441 35.57 -15.57 21.94
C ASP A 441 34.60 -16.43 22.75
N GLY A 442 33.54 -16.91 22.11
CA GLY A 442 32.49 -17.71 22.71
C GLY A 442 31.45 -16.91 23.49
N SER A 443 30.27 -17.51 23.68
CA SER A 443 29.15 -16.94 24.41
C SER A 443 28.94 -17.48 25.81
N ALA A 444 29.89 -18.28 26.35
CA ALA A 444 29.72 -19.08 27.58
C ALA A 444 29.29 -18.25 28.81
N ARG A 445 29.68 -16.98 28.89
CA ARG A 445 29.27 -16.08 29.97
C ARG A 445 27.83 -15.58 29.85
N PHE A 446 27.20 -15.71 28.68
CA PHE A 446 25.83 -15.29 28.40
C PHE A 446 24.96 -16.54 28.19
N LYS A 447 24.51 -17.15 29.26
CA LYS A 447 23.77 -18.43 29.21
C LYS A 447 22.46 -18.37 28.42
N GLN A 448 21.89 -17.17 28.26
CA GLN A 448 20.69 -16.94 27.48
C GLN A 448 20.95 -16.94 25.96
N ILE A 449 22.21 -16.89 25.52
CA ILE A 449 22.56 -16.90 24.08
C ILE A 449 23.05 -18.29 23.69
N ALA A 450 22.22 -19.02 22.96
CA ALA A 450 22.60 -20.26 22.29
C ALA A 450 23.27 -19.94 20.94
N LEU A 451 24.61 -19.92 20.95
CA LEU A 451 25.39 -19.69 19.73
C LEU A 451 25.82 -21.03 19.13
N GLY A 452 25.21 -21.40 18.01
CA GLY A 452 25.56 -22.57 17.23
C GLY A 452 26.62 -22.28 16.16
N VAL A 453 26.77 -23.20 15.20
CA VAL A 453 27.73 -23.06 14.11
C VAL A 453 27.25 -22.02 13.10
N ASN A 454 28.03 -20.97 12.91
CA ASN A 454 27.83 -19.96 11.87
C ASN A 454 29.07 -19.92 10.97
N THR A 455 28.87 -19.73 9.66
CA THR A 455 29.98 -19.57 8.72
C THR A 455 30.37 -18.09 8.62
N VAL A 456 31.61 -17.77 9.04
CA VAL A 456 32.13 -16.38 9.03
C VAL A 456 33.27 -16.28 8.03
N ARG A 457 33.25 -15.26 7.17
CA ARG A 457 34.28 -15.01 6.16
C ARG A 457 34.70 -13.55 6.14
#